data_732f18bc874b9d82ae90814d56379e3a
#
_entry.id   732f18bc874b9d82ae90814d56379e3a
#
_cell.length_a   1.000
_cell.length_b   1.000
_cell.length_c   1.000
_cell.angle_alpha   90.00
_cell.angle_beta   90.00
_cell.angle_gamma   90.00
#
_symmetry.space_group_name_H-M   'P 1'
#
loop_
_entity.id
_entity.type
_entity.pdbx_description
1 polymer ?
#
loop_
_entity_poly.entity_id
_entity_poly.type
_entity_poly.pdbx_seq_one_letter_code
_entity_poly.pdbx_strand_id
1 'polypeptide(L)'
;MSAAWFQAGILHGGSRRQEAGPRETHLETRSIDLSEYRDFLELSYAELEELNLAAKEQRKKRVSPDVIREARLKDLTEGEHASKIKAVTVVFSDLEGRLHMLDYDKKFLVKSYDNLTFDGSSIRGFTAQKESDLRLALDWSAFYWVPADVFGAGKVLVFGEVIDKNGEHYAGDIRGVLKSFANEMYETNGYTLNAANEIEGFLFEGIDAERTFHEIGAFEYTNKGGYYHSLPGDPLREFIDTCAEVQRALGFENEKDHPEVAPSQFEINYSYGDVVAAADQIQLYKLICRQIATQMGMTASFLPKPVTGVNGSGMHTNVSITKNGKNLFWDPKGEEKISKLGWSFVDKILTHGNDICLLLNASVNAYRRLDPHFEAPNQIKASATDRGSMVRIPIGNEKSARVEVRSVGPDANPYLVLYSVFKSGLHGELAKIKNLRQAERYLPDNIYTALEDFRNATWTTTLLGEDVKARYADLKQASADRCPRLLGTIVKACEIQFHHDVYNQLLWGQF
;
A
#
# COMPACT_ATOMS: atom_id res chain seq x y z
N MET A 1 -26.45 45.19 -6.15
CA MET A 1 -25.93 45.87 -4.94
C MET A 1 -24.62 45.15 -4.66
N SER A 2 -23.69 45.65 -5.14
CA SER A 2 -22.55 46.57 -5.05
C SER A 2 -21.39 45.86 -4.31
N ALA A 3 -20.36 45.56 -5.10
CA ALA A 3 -19.01 45.24 -4.69
C ALA A 3 -18.41 46.43 -3.89
N ALA A 4 -18.30 46.29 -2.58
CA ALA A 4 -17.59 47.27 -1.75
C ALA A 4 -17.34 46.73 -0.32
N TRP A 5 -16.44 45.75 -0.20
CA TRP A 5 -15.84 45.38 1.12
C TRP A 5 -14.45 44.74 0.92
N PHE A 6 -13.58 45.39 0.14
CA PHE A 6 -12.16 45.06 0.12
C PHE A 6 -11.32 46.34 -0.09
N GLN A 7 -11.44 47.29 0.83
CA GLN A 7 -10.47 48.37 0.97
C GLN A 7 -10.56 48.98 2.39
N ALA A 8 -9.79 48.45 3.31
CA ALA A 8 -9.34 49.23 4.47
C ALA A 8 -8.22 48.46 5.17
N GLY A 9 -7.03 49.01 5.17
CA GLY A 9 -5.99 48.57 6.10
C GLY A 9 -4.56 48.51 5.59
N ILE A 10 -4.13 49.46 4.75
CA ILE A 10 -2.69 49.72 4.58
C ILE A 10 -2.35 50.94 5.42
N LEU A 11 -1.88 50.76 6.62
CA LEU A 11 -1.19 51.77 7.39
C LEU A 11 0.32 51.65 7.16
N HIS A 12 0.91 52.71 6.65
CA HIS A 12 2.34 52.92 6.50
C HIS A 12 3.05 52.83 7.85
N GLY A 13 3.96 51.88 7.99
CA GLY A 13 5.00 51.87 8.99
C GLY A 13 6.32 51.56 8.30
N GLY A 14 7.03 52.62 7.88
CA GLY A 14 8.37 52.50 7.33
C GLY A 14 9.37 52.01 8.40
N SER A 15 9.84 50.80 8.27
CA SER A 15 11.10 50.36 8.86
C SER A 15 11.94 49.71 7.75
N ARG A 16 13.13 50.26 7.55
CA ARG A 16 14.15 49.71 6.65
C ARG A 16 14.35 48.25 6.92
N ARG A 17 13.88 47.38 6.02
CA ARG A 17 14.33 45.99 5.98
C ARG A 17 15.72 45.99 5.37
N GLN A 18 16.73 45.61 6.17
CA GLN A 18 17.98 45.10 5.63
C GLN A 18 17.64 43.87 4.80
N GLU A 19 18.05 43.86 3.56
CA GLU A 19 18.03 42.66 2.72
C GLU A 19 18.91 41.60 3.37
N ALA A 20 18.28 40.63 3.98
CA ALA A 20 18.94 39.38 4.31
C ALA A 20 19.02 38.59 3.00
N GLY A 21 20.23 38.45 2.46
CA GLY A 21 20.52 37.57 1.36
C GLY A 21 20.01 36.16 1.60
N PRO A 22 19.85 35.35 0.55
CA PRO A 22 19.35 34.00 0.69
C PRO A 22 20.22 33.22 1.68
N ARG A 23 19.67 32.82 2.80
CA ARG A 23 20.29 31.81 3.65
C ARG A 23 20.21 30.51 2.87
N GLU A 24 21.29 30.18 2.19
CA GLU A 24 21.54 28.79 1.81
C GLU A 24 21.64 27.98 3.09
N THR A 25 20.51 27.43 3.51
CA THR A 25 20.50 26.32 4.47
C THR A 25 20.91 25.07 3.70
N HIS A 26 22.20 24.95 3.37
CA HIS A 26 22.80 23.64 3.18
C HIS A 26 22.58 22.89 4.50
N LEU A 27 21.49 22.14 4.59
CA LEU A 27 21.43 20.97 5.44
C LEU A 27 22.46 19.99 4.80
N GLU A 28 23.73 20.18 5.17
CA GLU A 28 24.68 19.08 5.05
C GLU A 28 24.04 17.94 5.83
N THR A 29 23.45 16.98 5.12
CA THR A 29 23.22 15.66 5.66
C THR A 29 24.60 15.11 6.02
N ARG A 30 25.05 15.38 7.25
CA ARG A 30 26.19 14.68 7.81
C ARG A 30 25.80 13.22 7.82
N SER A 31 26.22 12.48 6.83
CA SER A 31 26.33 11.04 6.96
C SER A 31 27.25 10.82 8.17
N ILE A 32 26.68 10.44 9.30
CA ILE A 32 27.46 10.00 10.44
C ILE A 32 28.12 8.71 9.96
N ASP A 33 29.41 8.77 9.70
CA ASP A 33 30.18 7.56 9.45
C ASP A 33 30.22 6.77 10.76
N LEU A 34 29.31 5.83 10.90
CA LEU A 34 29.20 4.96 12.06
C LEU A 34 30.32 3.92 12.11
N SER A 35 31.07 3.76 11.04
CA SER A 35 32.17 2.77 10.94
C SER A 35 33.30 3.09 11.91
N GLU A 36 33.55 4.36 12.26
CA GLU A 36 34.59 4.77 13.22
C GLU A 36 34.23 4.41 14.67
N TYR A 37 32.95 4.17 14.99
CA TYR A 37 32.52 4.05 16.39
C TYR A 37 31.99 2.65 16.75
N ARG A 38 31.53 1.83 15.80
CA ARG A 38 30.88 0.55 16.10
C ARG A 38 30.98 -0.43 14.94
N ASP A 39 31.17 -1.69 15.27
CA ASP A 39 31.07 -2.82 14.32
C ASP A 39 29.58 -3.23 14.14
N PHE A 40 28.94 -2.75 13.07
CA PHE A 40 27.58 -3.09 12.69
C PHE A 40 27.55 -4.02 11.47
N LEU A 41 26.44 -4.75 11.32
CA LEU A 41 26.17 -5.53 10.13
C LEU A 41 26.00 -4.61 8.93
N GLU A 42 26.90 -4.76 7.98
CA GLU A 42 26.82 -4.19 6.64
C GLU A 42 27.03 -5.32 5.65
N LEU A 43 26.04 -5.52 4.77
CA LEU A 43 26.08 -6.50 3.69
C LEU A 43 25.92 -5.78 2.36
N SER A 44 26.62 -6.27 1.34
CA SER A 44 26.41 -5.80 -0.03
C SER A 44 25.00 -6.14 -0.51
N TYR A 45 24.49 -5.38 -1.46
CA TYR A 45 23.15 -5.63 -2.04
C TYR A 45 23.04 -7.04 -2.66
N ALA A 46 24.12 -7.56 -3.25
CA ALA A 46 24.15 -8.93 -3.78
C ALA A 46 24.02 -9.99 -2.68
N GLU A 47 24.72 -9.84 -1.55
CA GLU A 47 24.57 -10.75 -0.40
C GLU A 47 23.16 -10.67 0.21
N LEU A 48 22.60 -9.46 0.32
CA LEU A 48 21.22 -9.27 0.78
C LEU A 48 20.22 -9.97 -0.14
N GLU A 49 20.38 -9.81 -1.45
CA GLU A 49 19.53 -10.47 -2.44
C GLU A 49 19.57 -11.99 -2.30
N GLU A 50 20.77 -12.59 -2.20
CA GLU A 50 20.93 -14.03 -2.01
C GLU A 50 20.23 -14.55 -0.75
N LEU A 51 20.41 -13.86 0.38
CA LEU A 51 19.79 -14.23 1.66
C LEU A 51 18.25 -14.13 1.60
N ASN A 52 17.74 -13.06 1.02
CA ASN A 52 16.29 -12.83 0.92
C ASN A 52 15.62 -13.76 -0.11
N LEU A 53 16.27 -14.07 -1.23
CA LEU A 53 15.78 -15.08 -2.19
C LEU A 53 15.78 -16.47 -1.58
N ALA A 54 16.79 -16.84 -0.77
CA ALA A 54 16.80 -18.10 -0.04
C ALA A 54 15.63 -18.19 0.96
N ALA A 55 15.31 -17.11 1.68
CA ALA A 55 14.16 -17.03 2.56
C ALA A 55 12.83 -17.16 1.79
N LYS A 56 12.71 -16.48 0.64
CA LYS A 56 11.56 -16.58 -0.25
C LYS A 56 11.33 -18.00 -0.76
N GLU A 57 12.41 -18.70 -1.10
CA GLU A 57 12.32 -20.11 -1.55
C GLU A 57 11.88 -21.05 -0.44
N GLN A 58 12.31 -20.84 0.81
CA GLN A 58 11.82 -21.62 1.97
C GLN A 58 10.30 -21.44 2.14
N ARG A 59 9.78 -20.21 1.97
CA ARG A 59 8.35 -19.92 2.01
C ARG A 59 7.61 -20.64 0.88
N LYS A 60 8.10 -20.55 -0.37
CA LYS A 60 7.52 -21.25 -1.54
C LYS A 60 7.43 -22.75 -1.32
N LYS A 61 8.44 -23.35 -0.70
CA LYS A 61 8.48 -24.78 -0.36
C LYS A 61 7.64 -25.14 0.87
N ARG A 62 6.98 -24.18 1.51
CA ARG A 62 6.18 -24.37 2.72
C ARG A 62 6.94 -25.13 3.82
N VAL A 63 8.19 -24.76 4.03
CA VAL A 63 8.99 -25.27 5.15
C VAL A 63 8.24 -24.98 6.45
N SER A 64 8.26 -25.95 7.39
CA SER A 64 7.56 -25.82 8.67
C SER A 64 7.92 -24.51 9.38
N PRO A 65 6.93 -23.78 9.93
CA PRO A 65 7.16 -22.53 10.67
C PRO A 65 8.17 -22.70 11.82
N ASP A 66 8.16 -23.83 12.51
CA ASP A 66 9.10 -24.14 13.60
C ASP A 66 10.54 -24.26 13.08
N VAL A 67 10.74 -24.96 11.97
CA VAL A 67 12.07 -25.09 11.33
C VAL A 67 12.60 -23.72 10.89
N ILE A 68 11.73 -22.88 10.31
CA ILE A 68 12.11 -21.52 9.91
C ILE A 68 12.46 -20.69 11.16
N ARG A 69 11.64 -20.74 12.21
CA ARG A 69 11.90 -20.02 13.46
C ARG A 69 13.25 -20.39 14.06
N GLU A 70 13.52 -21.69 14.19
CA GLU A 70 14.80 -22.19 14.71
C GLU A 70 15.98 -21.70 13.89
N ALA A 71 15.86 -21.72 12.56
CA ALA A 71 16.90 -21.20 11.66
C ALA A 71 17.13 -19.70 11.89
N ARG A 72 16.07 -18.88 11.99
CA ARG A 72 16.19 -17.44 12.22
C ARG A 72 16.75 -17.11 13.61
N LEU A 73 16.34 -17.83 14.64
CA LEU A 73 16.92 -17.67 15.97
C LEU A 73 18.42 -18.03 15.97
N LYS A 74 18.80 -19.05 15.21
CA LYS A 74 20.21 -19.39 15.03
C LYS A 74 20.97 -18.29 14.26
N ASP A 75 20.40 -17.75 13.19
CA ASP A 75 20.97 -16.59 12.47
C ASP A 75 21.25 -15.41 13.42
N LEU A 76 20.34 -15.16 14.38
CA LEU A 76 20.46 -14.08 15.35
C LEU A 76 21.47 -14.37 16.48
N THR A 77 21.74 -15.62 16.82
CA THR A 77 22.53 -16.00 18.01
C THR A 77 23.91 -16.58 17.69
N GLU A 78 24.02 -17.39 16.66
CA GLU A 78 25.19 -18.20 16.33
C GLU A 78 25.65 -18.05 14.87
N GLY A 79 24.84 -17.41 14.01
CA GLY A 79 25.15 -17.26 12.60
C GLY A 79 26.38 -16.35 12.38
N GLU A 80 26.94 -16.39 11.19
CA GLU A 80 28.11 -15.61 10.76
C GLU A 80 27.97 -14.12 11.08
N HIS A 81 26.76 -13.58 10.92
CA HIS A 81 26.46 -12.16 11.13
C HIS A 81 25.90 -11.87 12.53
N ALA A 82 25.72 -12.87 13.38
CA ALA A 82 25.05 -12.73 14.67
C ALA A 82 25.62 -11.62 15.56
N SER A 83 26.96 -11.51 15.65
CA SER A 83 27.61 -10.50 16.51
C SER A 83 27.34 -9.06 16.05
N LYS A 84 27.10 -8.85 14.76
CA LYS A 84 26.93 -7.55 14.11
C LYS A 84 25.48 -7.09 14.07
N ILE A 85 24.50 -7.99 14.20
CA ILE A 85 23.08 -7.65 14.33
C ILE A 85 22.83 -7.07 15.72
N LYS A 86 22.28 -5.87 15.81
CA LYS A 86 21.99 -5.17 17.07
C LYS A 86 20.51 -5.12 17.38
N ALA A 87 19.66 -4.96 16.36
CA ALA A 87 18.22 -4.83 16.52
C ALA A 87 17.45 -5.66 15.49
N VAL A 88 16.24 -6.02 15.89
CA VAL A 88 15.23 -6.62 14.99
C VAL A 88 14.07 -5.63 14.90
N THR A 89 13.84 -5.10 13.73
CA THR A 89 12.69 -4.25 13.45
C THR A 89 11.47 -5.13 13.23
N VAL A 90 10.50 -5.04 14.11
CA VAL A 90 9.22 -5.72 13.97
C VAL A 90 8.22 -4.76 13.32
N VAL A 91 7.56 -5.22 12.27
CA VAL A 91 6.58 -4.42 11.52
C VAL A 91 5.22 -5.10 11.49
N PHE A 92 4.15 -4.31 11.62
CA PHE A 92 2.77 -4.77 11.51
C PHE A 92 1.90 -3.64 10.98
N SER A 93 0.68 -3.95 10.53
CA SER A 93 -0.22 -2.94 9.97
C SER A 93 -1.47 -2.78 10.81
N ASP A 94 -1.96 -1.54 10.90
CA ASP A 94 -3.27 -1.26 11.49
C ASP A 94 -4.42 -1.58 10.51
N LEU A 95 -5.65 -1.35 10.96
CA LEU A 95 -6.85 -1.64 10.16
C LEU A 95 -6.93 -0.77 8.88
N GLU A 96 -6.33 0.41 8.86
CA GLU A 96 -6.26 1.28 7.68
C GLU A 96 -5.09 0.93 6.74
N GLY A 97 -4.20 0.00 7.13
CA GLY A 97 -3.05 -0.42 6.34
C GLY A 97 -1.79 0.40 6.58
N ARG A 98 -1.74 1.22 7.64
CA ARG A 98 -0.50 1.92 8.00
C ARG A 98 0.50 0.93 8.58
N LEU A 99 1.73 1.06 8.14
CA LEU A 99 2.82 0.25 8.65
C LEU A 99 3.34 0.86 9.96
N HIS A 100 3.28 0.09 11.02
CA HIS A 100 3.89 0.38 12.31
C HIS A 100 5.20 -0.37 12.43
N MET A 101 6.22 0.29 13.01
CA MET A 101 7.57 -0.26 13.14
C MET A 101 8.10 0.02 14.53
N LEU A 102 8.73 -1.00 15.13
CA LEU A 102 9.45 -0.84 16.40
C LEU A 102 10.69 -1.71 16.41
N ASP A 103 11.77 -1.19 17.00
CA ASP A 103 13.03 -1.90 17.12
C ASP A 103 13.14 -2.56 18.48
N TYR A 104 13.35 -3.86 18.48
CA TYR A 104 13.74 -4.60 19.69
C TYR A 104 15.26 -4.83 19.68
N ASP A 105 15.91 -4.58 20.82
CA ASP A 105 17.28 -5.08 21.02
C ASP A 105 17.30 -6.60 20.77
N LYS A 106 18.26 -7.08 20.00
CA LYS A 106 18.35 -8.48 19.62
C LYS A 106 18.34 -9.42 20.81
N LYS A 107 19.13 -9.09 21.89
CA LYS A 107 19.23 -9.95 23.09
C LYS A 107 17.91 -10.04 23.84
N PHE A 108 17.14 -8.93 23.86
CA PHE A 108 15.81 -8.89 24.45
C PHE A 108 14.85 -9.74 23.61
N LEU A 109 14.81 -9.53 22.29
CA LEU A 109 13.88 -10.25 21.40
C LEU A 109 14.11 -11.75 21.45
N VAL A 110 15.35 -12.23 21.37
CA VAL A 110 15.67 -13.67 21.44
C VAL A 110 15.16 -14.33 22.72
N LYS A 111 15.07 -13.59 23.83
CA LYS A 111 14.55 -14.11 25.12
C LYS A 111 13.04 -14.02 25.25
N SER A 112 12.38 -13.14 24.49
CA SER A 112 10.99 -12.74 24.71
C SER A 112 10.12 -12.77 23.46
N TYR A 113 10.58 -13.37 22.37
CA TYR A 113 9.90 -13.37 21.07
C TYR A 113 8.50 -13.99 21.09
N ASP A 114 8.20 -14.79 22.09
CA ASP A 114 6.90 -15.45 22.33
C ASP A 114 5.93 -14.60 23.18
N ASN A 115 6.39 -13.45 23.70
CA ASN A 115 5.59 -12.56 24.55
C ASN A 115 5.92 -11.09 24.32
N LEU A 116 5.82 -10.61 23.10
CA LEU A 116 6.01 -9.20 22.76
C LEU A 116 4.69 -8.44 22.89
N THR A 117 4.55 -7.66 23.97
CA THR A 117 3.32 -6.89 24.27
C THR A 117 3.40 -5.46 23.77
N PHE A 118 2.27 -4.88 23.42
CA PHE A 118 2.13 -3.47 23.09
C PHE A 118 0.74 -2.93 23.43
N ASP A 119 0.62 -1.61 23.51
CA ASP A 119 -0.64 -0.92 23.76
C ASP A 119 -1.45 -0.78 22.46
N GLY A 120 -2.41 -1.68 22.26
CA GLY A 120 -3.32 -1.66 21.10
C GLY A 120 -4.26 -0.45 21.10
N SER A 121 -4.51 0.20 22.25
CA SER A 121 -5.38 1.37 22.29
C SER A 121 -4.72 2.63 21.70
N SER A 122 -3.40 2.62 21.58
CA SER A 122 -2.64 3.64 20.87
C SER A 122 -2.62 3.46 19.35
N ILE A 123 -3.10 2.32 18.86
CA ILE A 123 -3.21 2.03 17.43
C ILE A 123 -4.63 2.32 16.96
N ARG A 124 -4.75 3.22 16.00
CA ARG A 124 -6.04 3.65 15.48
C ARG A 124 -6.83 2.48 14.86
N GLY A 125 -8.06 2.27 15.33
CA GLY A 125 -8.93 1.20 14.85
C GLY A 125 -8.71 -0.16 15.51
N PHE A 126 -7.78 -0.26 16.48
CA PHE A 126 -7.60 -1.47 17.27
C PHE A 126 -8.49 -1.47 18.52
N THR A 127 -7.93 -1.65 19.70
CA THR A 127 -8.70 -1.84 20.94
C THR A 127 -9.10 -0.53 21.60
N ALA A 128 -10.05 -0.63 22.55
CA ALA A 128 -10.36 0.46 23.45
C ALA A 128 -9.36 0.48 24.64
N GLN A 129 -9.22 1.64 25.29
CA GLN A 129 -8.27 1.85 26.39
C GLN A 129 -8.43 0.85 27.55
N LYS A 130 -9.66 0.37 27.79
CA LYS A 130 -9.95 -0.64 28.83
C LYS A 130 -9.51 -2.06 28.49
N GLU A 131 -9.12 -2.32 27.24
CA GLU A 131 -8.66 -3.62 26.73
C GLU A 131 -7.41 -3.41 25.88
N SER A 132 -6.44 -2.66 26.39
CA SER A 132 -5.31 -2.16 25.61
C SER A 132 -4.29 -3.20 25.22
N ASP A 133 -4.11 -4.25 26.02
CA ASP A 133 -2.97 -5.16 25.87
C ASP A 133 -3.17 -6.15 24.72
N LEU A 134 -2.34 -5.99 23.71
CA LEU A 134 -2.18 -6.90 22.58
C LEU A 134 -0.75 -7.43 22.53
N ARG A 135 -0.52 -8.47 21.74
CA ARG A 135 0.81 -9.06 21.54
C ARG A 135 1.13 -9.19 20.06
N LEU A 136 2.44 -9.23 19.76
CA LEU A 136 2.97 -9.50 18.43
C LEU A 136 3.49 -10.94 18.38
N ALA A 137 2.96 -11.73 17.46
CA ALA A 137 3.49 -13.03 17.06
C ALA A 137 4.34 -12.85 15.80
N LEU A 138 5.63 -13.18 15.85
CA LEU A 138 6.53 -12.95 14.73
C LEU A 138 6.31 -14.00 13.62
N ASP A 139 6.12 -13.53 12.40
CA ASP A 139 6.12 -14.38 11.21
C ASP A 139 7.55 -14.57 10.71
N TRP A 140 8.26 -15.54 11.25
CA TRP A 140 9.66 -15.82 10.90
C TRP A 140 9.87 -16.16 9.42
N SER A 141 8.81 -16.51 8.68
CA SER A 141 8.85 -16.69 7.23
C SER A 141 8.89 -15.36 6.46
N ALA A 142 8.47 -14.26 7.09
CA ALA A 142 8.52 -12.91 6.58
C ALA A 142 9.66 -12.11 7.23
N PHE A 143 10.83 -12.71 7.29
CA PHE A 143 12.07 -12.13 7.79
C PHE A 143 12.92 -11.63 6.62
N TYR A 144 13.45 -10.40 6.76
CA TYR A 144 14.23 -9.73 5.73
C TYR A 144 15.57 -9.24 6.27
N TRP A 145 16.62 -9.53 5.54
CA TRP A 145 17.90 -8.86 5.64
C TRP A 145 17.79 -7.54 4.88
N VAL A 146 18.12 -6.42 5.54
CA VAL A 146 17.82 -5.09 4.98
C VAL A 146 19.11 -4.27 4.80
N PRO A 147 19.18 -3.44 3.73
CA PRO A 147 20.34 -2.60 3.48
C PRO A 147 20.49 -1.52 4.57
N ALA A 148 21.73 -1.39 5.08
CA ALA A 148 22.04 -0.54 6.22
C ALA A 148 21.88 0.95 5.92
N ASP A 149 22.16 1.36 4.70
CA ASP A 149 22.03 2.73 4.20
C ASP A 149 20.58 3.20 4.06
N VAL A 150 19.61 2.29 4.00
CA VAL A 150 18.17 2.60 3.90
C VAL A 150 17.45 2.40 5.23
N PHE A 151 17.72 1.30 5.93
CA PHE A 151 16.96 0.88 7.12
C PHE A 151 17.73 1.08 8.44
N GLY A 152 19.00 1.46 8.36
CA GLY A 152 19.89 1.62 9.50
C GLY A 152 20.78 0.42 9.76
N ALA A 153 22.00 0.70 10.21
CA ALA A 153 23.03 -0.30 10.39
C ALA A 153 22.72 -1.31 11.51
N GLY A 154 23.05 -2.58 11.27
CA GLY A 154 22.90 -3.66 12.26
C GLY A 154 21.46 -4.10 12.49
N LYS A 155 20.57 -3.89 11.54
CA LYS A 155 19.16 -4.27 11.63
C LYS A 155 18.80 -5.40 10.67
N VAL A 156 17.79 -6.16 11.08
CA VAL A 156 16.99 -7.06 10.26
C VAL A 156 15.51 -6.74 10.51
N LEU A 157 14.62 -7.12 9.60
CA LEU A 157 13.21 -6.80 9.68
C LEU A 157 12.35 -8.07 9.67
N VAL A 158 11.30 -8.11 10.47
CA VAL A 158 10.33 -9.23 10.49
C VAL A 158 8.90 -8.70 10.60
N PHE A 159 7.98 -9.28 9.85
CA PHE A 159 6.56 -9.00 10.01
C PHE A 159 5.98 -9.70 11.23
N GLY A 160 5.12 -8.99 11.95
CA GLY A 160 4.34 -9.52 13.08
C GLY A 160 2.87 -9.63 12.73
N GLU A 161 2.22 -10.61 13.36
CA GLU A 161 0.77 -10.74 13.44
C GLU A 161 0.31 -10.29 14.83
N VAL A 162 -0.87 -9.69 14.91
CA VAL A 162 -1.41 -9.27 16.20
C VAL A 162 -2.28 -10.37 16.78
N ILE A 163 -2.00 -10.71 18.03
CA ILE A 163 -2.77 -11.67 18.82
C ILE A 163 -3.29 -11.00 20.09
N ASP A 164 -4.41 -11.49 20.60
CA ASP A 164 -5.01 -11.01 21.84
C ASP A 164 -4.30 -11.55 23.11
N LYS A 165 -4.80 -11.17 24.27
CA LYS A 165 -4.28 -11.62 25.58
C LYS A 165 -4.35 -13.13 25.78
N ASN A 166 -5.23 -13.83 25.08
CA ASN A 166 -5.40 -15.29 25.17
C ASN A 166 -4.51 -16.05 24.17
N GLY A 167 -3.82 -15.32 23.28
CA GLY A 167 -3.01 -15.91 22.20
C GLY A 167 -3.82 -16.20 20.93
N GLU A 168 -5.08 -15.75 20.88
CA GLU A 168 -5.93 -15.90 19.73
C GLU A 168 -5.67 -14.78 18.72
N HIS A 169 -5.92 -15.08 17.45
CA HIS A 169 -5.76 -14.09 16.39
C HIS A 169 -6.68 -12.87 16.62
N TYR A 170 -6.11 -11.68 16.61
CA TYR A 170 -6.87 -10.45 16.75
C TYR A 170 -7.59 -10.11 15.44
N ALA A 171 -8.92 -10.04 15.46
CA ALA A 171 -9.73 -9.85 14.26
C ALA A 171 -9.45 -8.54 13.48
N GLY A 172 -8.89 -7.52 14.14
CA GLY A 172 -8.45 -6.27 13.50
C GLY A 172 -7.11 -6.37 12.77
N ASP A 173 -6.36 -7.46 12.94
CA ASP A 173 -5.15 -7.74 12.17
C ASP A 173 -5.49 -8.41 10.84
N ILE A 174 -5.63 -7.61 9.80
CA ILE A 174 -6.04 -8.12 8.48
C ILE A 174 -4.92 -8.92 7.80
N ARG A 175 -3.65 -8.69 8.15
CA ARG A 175 -2.56 -9.54 7.64
C ARG A 175 -2.77 -11.00 8.09
N GLY A 176 -3.05 -11.22 9.36
CA GLY A 176 -3.33 -12.55 9.89
C GLY A 176 -4.64 -13.13 9.34
N VAL A 177 -5.69 -12.33 9.11
CA VAL A 177 -6.93 -12.76 8.43
C VAL A 177 -6.62 -13.27 7.02
N LEU A 178 -5.85 -12.51 6.23
CA LEU A 178 -5.43 -12.90 4.87
C LEU A 178 -4.62 -14.20 4.89
N LYS A 179 -3.67 -14.33 5.83
CA LYS A 179 -2.83 -15.51 5.98
C LYS A 179 -3.65 -16.74 6.34
N SER A 180 -4.57 -16.61 7.30
CA SER A 180 -5.49 -17.69 7.69
C SER A 180 -6.35 -18.14 6.53
N PHE A 181 -6.90 -17.20 5.76
CA PHE A 181 -7.68 -17.50 4.57
C PHE A 181 -6.85 -18.19 3.47
N ALA A 182 -5.63 -17.73 3.22
CA ALA A 182 -4.74 -18.35 2.24
C ALA A 182 -4.37 -19.79 2.64
N ASN A 183 -4.15 -20.04 3.93
CA ASN A 183 -3.90 -21.38 4.46
C ASN A 183 -5.15 -22.30 4.33
N GLU A 184 -6.33 -21.78 4.70
CA GLU A 184 -7.60 -22.50 4.49
C GLU A 184 -7.78 -22.94 3.03
N MET A 185 -7.54 -22.05 2.08
CA MET A 185 -7.65 -22.36 0.65
C MET A 185 -6.64 -23.42 0.19
N TYR A 186 -5.44 -23.39 0.75
CA TYR A 186 -4.45 -24.42 0.45
C TYR A 186 -4.83 -25.78 1.04
N GLU A 187 -5.21 -25.82 2.31
CA GLU A 187 -5.53 -27.07 3.01
C GLU A 187 -6.78 -27.76 2.45
N THR A 188 -7.83 -26.97 2.16
CA THR A 188 -9.11 -27.51 1.68
C THR A 188 -9.13 -27.81 0.19
N ASN A 189 -8.50 -26.97 -0.62
CA ASN A 189 -8.59 -27.03 -2.08
C ASN A 189 -7.27 -27.32 -2.79
N GLY A 190 -6.14 -27.20 -2.08
CA GLY A 190 -4.79 -27.23 -2.67
C GLY A 190 -4.50 -25.96 -3.49
N TYR A 191 -5.18 -24.86 -3.22
CA TYR A 191 -5.03 -23.59 -3.94
C TYR A 191 -3.91 -22.75 -3.34
N THR A 192 -3.00 -22.28 -4.18
CA THR A 192 -2.10 -21.18 -3.86
C THR A 192 -2.65 -19.92 -4.49
N LEU A 193 -2.94 -18.91 -3.68
CA LEU A 193 -3.41 -17.61 -4.10
C LEU A 193 -2.19 -16.76 -4.45
N ASN A 194 -2.15 -16.20 -5.67
CA ASN A 194 -1.01 -15.41 -6.15
C ASN A 194 -1.46 -14.01 -6.51
N ALA A 195 -0.62 -13.02 -6.18
CA ALA A 195 -0.86 -11.63 -6.53
C ALA A 195 0.42 -10.94 -7.01
N ALA A 196 0.25 -9.97 -7.90
CA ALA A 196 1.23 -8.96 -8.28
C ALA A 196 0.53 -7.61 -8.36
N ASN A 197 1.16 -6.56 -7.88
CA ASN A 197 0.57 -5.24 -7.85
C ASN A 197 1.42 -4.25 -8.65
N GLU A 198 0.77 -3.55 -9.59
CA GLU A 198 1.34 -2.41 -10.30
C GLU A 198 1.00 -1.16 -9.48
N ILE A 199 2.00 -0.58 -8.82
CA ILE A 199 1.79 0.49 -7.84
C ILE A 199 2.39 1.78 -8.38
N GLU A 200 1.51 2.70 -8.73
CA GLU A 200 1.89 4.03 -9.19
C GLU A 200 2.05 4.99 -8.01
N GLY A 201 2.98 5.93 -8.15
CA GLY A 201 3.23 6.98 -7.16
C GLY A 201 3.75 8.25 -7.81
N PHE A 202 3.78 9.34 -7.05
CA PHE A 202 4.36 10.62 -7.46
C PHE A 202 5.60 10.92 -6.63
N LEU A 203 6.58 11.55 -7.27
CA LEU A 203 7.76 12.10 -6.63
C LEU A 203 7.71 13.63 -6.71
N PHE A 204 7.65 14.31 -5.57
CA PHE A 204 7.59 15.77 -5.48
C PHE A 204 8.85 16.35 -4.89
N GLU A 205 9.20 17.58 -5.33
CA GLU A 205 10.30 18.34 -4.76
C GLU A 205 10.08 18.63 -3.27
N GLY A 206 11.19 18.60 -2.50
CA GLY A 206 11.21 18.88 -1.07
C GLY A 206 10.82 17.69 -0.19
N ILE A 207 11.42 17.62 1.00
CA ILE A 207 11.18 16.54 1.97
C ILE A 207 9.84 16.67 2.72
N ASP A 208 9.14 17.77 2.53
CA ASP A 208 7.85 18.09 3.14
C ASP A 208 6.95 18.79 2.12
N ALA A 209 6.60 18.04 1.07
CA ALA A 209 5.78 18.56 -0.03
C ALA A 209 4.38 18.99 0.44
N GLU A 210 3.83 18.38 1.52
CA GLU A 210 2.56 18.79 2.13
C GLU A 210 2.64 20.23 2.66
N ARG A 211 3.73 20.60 3.33
CA ARG A 211 3.95 21.96 3.82
C ARG A 211 4.08 22.95 2.66
N THR A 212 4.87 22.60 1.64
CA THR A 212 5.00 23.41 0.43
C THR A 212 3.64 23.63 -0.23
N PHE A 213 2.80 22.59 -0.30
CA PHE A 213 1.44 22.72 -0.80
C PHE A 213 0.60 23.72 0.00
N HIS A 214 0.69 23.71 1.34
CA HIS A 214 -0.02 24.69 2.18
C HIS A 214 0.46 26.12 2.02
N GLU A 215 1.74 26.31 1.67
CA GLU A 215 2.34 27.62 1.48
C GLU A 215 2.01 28.23 0.11
N ILE A 216 2.03 27.42 -0.96
CA ILE A 216 1.92 27.92 -2.34
C ILE A 216 0.69 27.37 -3.11
N GLY A 217 -0.06 26.43 -2.54
CA GLY A 217 -1.26 25.87 -3.16
C GLY A 217 -0.99 24.87 -4.29
N ALA A 218 0.24 24.34 -4.41
CA ALA A 218 0.63 23.40 -5.45
C ALA A 218 1.75 22.48 -4.96
N PHE A 219 1.86 21.30 -5.58
CA PHE A 219 3.05 20.46 -5.49
C PHE A 219 4.04 20.81 -6.59
N GLU A 220 5.32 20.80 -6.25
CA GLU A 220 6.39 21.03 -7.23
C GLU A 220 6.83 19.70 -7.84
N TYR A 221 6.81 19.65 -9.17
CA TYR A 221 7.20 18.46 -9.91
C TYR A 221 8.71 18.35 -10.04
N THR A 222 9.25 17.12 -9.90
CA THR A 222 10.65 16.81 -10.18
C THR A 222 10.97 16.81 -11.68
N ASN A 223 9.98 16.47 -12.52
CA ASN A 223 10.09 16.55 -13.96
C ASN A 223 8.72 16.84 -14.62
N LYS A 224 8.75 17.10 -15.92
CA LYS A 224 7.53 17.36 -16.71
C LYS A 224 6.81 16.10 -17.18
N GLY A 225 7.40 14.91 -16.93
CA GLY A 225 6.79 13.63 -17.16
C GLY A 225 6.66 13.17 -18.59
N GLY A 226 6.01 12.05 -18.72
CA GLY A 226 5.68 11.38 -19.97
C GLY A 226 5.90 9.88 -19.87
N TYR A 227 4.96 9.10 -20.39
CA TYR A 227 5.02 7.64 -20.37
C TYR A 227 6.29 7.13 -21.05
N TYR A 228 7.12 6.40 -20.30
CA TYR A 228 8.45 5.91 -20.71
C TYR A 228 9.45 6.99 -21.09
N HIS A 229 9.20 8.26 -20.74
CA HIS A 229 10.07 9.35 -21.12
C HIS A 229 11.38 9.29 -20.32
N SER A 230 12.50 9.42 -21.01
CA SER A 230 13.83 9.48 -20.41
C SER A 230 14.48 10.82 -20.70
N LEU A 231 14.89 11.52 -19.65
CA LEU A 231 15.58 12.81 -19.73
C LEU A 231 17.00 12.67 -19.17
N PRO A 232 18.00 13.29 -19.76
CA PRO A 232 19.35 13.33 -19.17
C PRO A 232 19.32 14.03 -17.80
N GLY A 233 19.91 13.39 -16.78
CA GLY A 233 19.98 13.91 -15.42
C GLY A 233 18.61 14.04 -14.74
N ASP A 234 17.65 13.16 -15.09
CA ASP A 234 16.31 13.16 -14.54
C ASP A 234 16.30 12.60 -13.12
N PRO A 235 15.97 13.41 -12.09
CA PRO A 235 15.87 12.94 -10.70
C PRO A 235 14.86 11.81 -10.52
N LEU A 236 13.78 11.78 -11.32
CA LEU A 236 12.79 10.70 -11.27
C LEU A 236 13.42 9.37 -11.72
N ARG A 237 14.29 9.38 -12.74
CA ARG A 237 14.98 8.17 -13.18
C ARG A 237 15.96 7.66 -12.11
N GLU A 238 16.73 8.55 -11.51
CA GLU A 238 17.64 8.21 -10.41
C GLU A 238 16.89 7.61 -9.22
N PHE A 239 15.76 8.20 -8.86
CA PHE A 239 14.87 7.68 -7.81
C PHE A 239 14.38 6.26 -8.14
N ILE A 240 13.87 6.04 -9.37
CA ILE A 240 13.37 4.74 -9.82
C ILE A 240 14.49 3.69 -9.76
N ASP A 241 15.66 4.01 -10.30
CA ASP A 241 16.82 3.11 -10.31
C ASP A 241 17.25 2.73 -8.90
N THR A 242 17.35 3.71 -8.00
CA THR A 242 17.72 3.48 -6.60
C THR A 242 16.69 2.62 -5.87
N CYS A 243 15.40 2.90 -6.04
CA CYS A 243 14.34 2.08 -5.46
C CYS A 243 14.38 0.64 -5.98
N ALA A 244 14.62 0.45 -7.29
CA ALA A 244 14.70 -0.87 -7.90
C ALA A 244 15.90 -1.68 -7.34
N GLU A 245 17.07 -1.06 -7.10
CA GLU A 245 18.20 -1.74 -6.47
C GLU A 245 17.89 -2.19 -5.04
N VAL A 246 17.26 -1.32 -4.23
CA VAL A 246 16.85 -1.69 -2.86
C VAL A 246 15.81 -2.83 -2.88
N GLN A 247 14.89 -2.83 -3.84
CA GLN A 247 13.92 -3.91 -4.02
C GLN A 247 14.60 -5.24 -4.33
N ARG A 248 15.60 -5.26 -5.23
CA ARG A 248 16.38 -6.46 -5.56
C ARG A 248 17.09 -6.99 -4.32
N ALA A 249 17.74 -6.12 -3.55
CA ALA A 249 18.39 -6.48 -2.30
C ALA A 249 17.40 -7.14 -1.30
N LEU A 250 16.13 -6.75 -1.29
CA LEU A 250 15.08 -7.37 -0.48
C LEU A 250 14.44 -8.63 -1.13
N GLY A 251 14.98 -9.12 -2.23
CA GLY A 251 14.51 -10.32 -2.92
C GLY A 251 13.23 -10.09 -3.74
N PHE A 252 12.93 -8.85 -4.13
CA PHE A 252 11.95 -8.59 -5.15
C PHE A 252 12.52 -9.03 -6.50
N GLU A 253 11.74 -9.72 -7.29
CA GLU A 253 12.12 -10.09 -8.65
C GLU A 253 11.54 -9.02 -9.59
N ASN A 254 12.28 -7.90 -9.75
CA ASN A 254 11.83 -6.76 -10.55
C ASN A 254 11.63 -7.17 -12.01
N GLU A 255 10.59 -6.62 -12.64
CA GLU A 255 10.24 -6.91 -14.04
C GLU A 255 10.43 -5.68 -14.93
N LYS A 256 9.87 -4.55 -14.53
CA LYS A 256 9.84 -3.35 -15.34
C LYS A 256 9.64 -2.12 -14.47
N ASP A 257 10.38 -1.07 -14.74
CA ASP A 257 10.30 0.20 -14.03
C ASP A 257 10.34 1.38 -15.02
N HIS A 258 9.51 2.39 -14.80
CA HIS A 258 9.38 3.50 -15.73
C HIS A 258 8.67 4.72 -15.13
N PRO A 259 8.92 5.92 -15.71
CA PRO A 259 8.02 7.06 -15.56
C PRO A 259 6.63 6.75 -16.13
N GLU A 260 5.59 7.23 -15.44
CA GLU A 260 4.20 7.12 -15.86
C GLU A 260 3.72 8.34 -16.67
N VAL A 261 2.43 8.38 -17.01
CA VAL A 261 1.83 9.38 -17.90
C VAL A 261 1.88 10.79 -17.30
N ALA A 262 1.58 10.92 -16.00
CA ALA A 262 1.58 12.22 -15.34
C ALA A 262 3.01 12.73 -15.05
N PRO A 263 3.21 14.05 -14.96
CA PRO A 263 4.48 14.61 -14.49
C PRO A 263 4.87 14.03 -13.13
N SER A 264 6.15 13.69 -12.96
CA SER A 264 6.72 13.15 -11.71
C SER A 264 6.09 11.84 -11.23
N GLN A 265 5.38 11.12 -12.07
CA GLN A 265 4.74 9.85 -11.74
C GLN A 265 5.62 8.67 -12.13
N PHE A 266 5.67 7.65 -11.26
CA PHE A 266 6.50 6.46 -11.43
C PHE A 266 5.71 5.18 -11.18
N GLU A 267 6.20 4.09 -11.76
CA GLU A 267 5.75 2.72 -11.52
C GLU A 267 6.96 1.78 -11.56
N ILE A 268 7.10 0.91 -10.54
CA ILE A 268 8.18 -0.07 -10.44
C ILE A 268 7.55 -1.44 -10.20
N ASN A 269 7.60 -2.31 -11.20
CA ASN A 269 6.93 -3.60 -11.21
C ASN A 269 7.86 -4.74 -10.82
N TYR A 270 7.31 -5.70 -10.10
CA TYR A 270 7.98 -6.92 -9.68
C TYR A 270 7.05 -8.13 -9.84
N SER A 271 7.63 -9.31 -9.93
CA SER A 271 6.91 -10.54 -10.22
C SER A 271 5.97 -10.94 -9.09
N TYR A 272 4.97 -11.75 -9.44
CA TYR A 272 3.96 -12.23 -8.51
C TYR A 272 4.55 -13.14 -7.42
N GLY A 273 3.89 -13.12 -6.26
CA GLY A 273 4.17 -13.98 -5.14
C GLY A 273 2.91 -14.60 -4.54
N ASP A 274 3.07 -15.40 -3.48
CA ASP A 274 1.93 -15.78 -2.66
C ASP A 274 1.27 -14.52 -2.08
N VAL A 275 -0.03 -14.62 -1.81
CA VAL A 275 -0.86 -13.44 -1.52
C VAL A 275 -0.41 -12.65 -0.28
N VAL A 276 0.12 -13.33 0.75
CA VAL A 276 0.61 -12.65 1.97
C VAL A 276 1.93 -11.96 1.69
N ALA A 277 2.86 -12.64 1.02
CA ALA A 277 4.13 -12.04 0.60
C ALA A 277 3.91 -10.85 -0.34
N ALA A 278 2.94 -10.94 -1.26
CA ALA A 278 2.59 -9.83 -2.15
C ALA A 278 2.09 -8.60 -1.36
N ALA A 279 1.24 -8.80 -0.33
CA ALA A 279 0.79 -7.72 0.53
C ALA A 279 1.94 -7.12 1.37
N ASP A 280 2.82 -7.94 1.93
CA ASP A 280 4.03 -7.50 2.64
C ASP A 280 4.95 -6.70 1.72
N GLN A 281 5.13 -7.14 0.48
CA GLN A 281 5.93 -6.43 -0.54
C GLN A 281 5.35 -5.05 -0.91
N ILE A 282 4.02 -4.87 -0.94
CA ILE A 282 3.40 -3.56 -1.14
C ILE A 282 3.80 -2.60 0.00
N GLN A 283 3.80 -3.07 1.25
CA GLN A 283 4.22 -2.25 2.38
C GLN A 283 5.70 -1.88 2.31
N LEU A 284 6.56 -2.84 1.99
CA LEU A 284 8.00 -2.60 1.83
C LEU A 284 8.27 -1.68 0.63
N TYR A 285 7.57 -1.85 -0.49
CA TYR A 285 7.66 -0.97 -1.66
C TYR A 285 7.42 0.50 -1.29
N LYS A 286 6.31 0.77 -0.60
CA LYS A 286 5.96 2.12 -0.15
C LYS A 286 6.99 2.68 0.82
N LEU A 287 7.50 1.85 1.74
CA LEU A 287 8.53 2.24 2.69
C LEU A 287 9.84 2.58 1.98
N ILE A 288 10.31 1.73 1.07
CA ILE A 288 11.52 1.96 0.26
C ILE A 288 11.41 3.29 -0.49
N CYS A 289 10.31 3.49 -1.23
CA CYS A 289 10.12 4.72 -2.00
C CYS A 289 10.17 5.97 -1.12
N ARG A 290 9.55 5.94 0.07
CA ARG A 290 9.56 7.07 1.00
C ARG A 290 10.96 7.33 1.58
N GLN A 291 11.67 6.28 1.95
CA GLN A 291 13.03 6.41 2.47
C GLN A 291 14.00 6.98 1.43
N ILE A 292 13.97 6.43 0.21
CA ILE A 292 14.84 6.90 -0.87
C ILE A 292 14.47 8.34 -1.27
N ALA A 293 13.19 8.67 -1.43
CA ALA A 293 12.77 10.04 -1.70
C ALA A 293 13.30 11.02 -0.64
N THR A 294 13.18 10.66 0.65
CA THR A 294 13.68 11.51 1.75
C THR A 294 15.21 11.68 1.68
N GLN A 295 15.96 10.62 1.36
CA GLN A 295 17.42 10.70 1.18
C GLN A 295 17.80 11.61 0.01
N MET A 296 16.98 11.66 -1.05
CA MET A 296 17.15 12.54 -2.20
C MET A 296 16.63 13.97 -1.98
N GLY A 297 16.11 14.29 -0.78
CA GLY A 297 15.51 15.59 -0.49
C GLY A 297 14.10 15.80 -1.08
N MET A 298 13.38 14.73 -1.37
CA MET A 298 12.09 14.70 -2.07
C MET A 298 11.01 14.00 -1.24
N THR A 299 9.77 14.02 -1.72
CA THR A 299 8.61 13.32 -1.13
C THR A 299 8.01 12.34 -2.12
N ALA A 300 8.00 11.04 -1.79
CA ALA A 300 7.23 10.04 -2.53
C ALA A 300 5.80 9.94 -1.97
N SER A 301 4.82 10.01 -2.87
CA SER A 301 3.41 9.99 -2.52
C SER A 301 2.65 8.88 -3.22
N PHE A 302 1.79 8.23 -2.45
CA PHE A 302 0.84 7.21 -2.92
C PHE A 302 -0.62 7.68 -2.80
N LEU A 303 -0.85 9.01 -2.80
CA LEU A 303 -2.20 9.54 -2.94
C LEU A 303 -2.75 9.20 -4.32
N PRO A 304 -3.99 8.70 -4.42
CA PRO A 304 -4.59 8.32 -5.71
C PRO A 304 -4.73 9.47 -6.71
N LYS A 305 -4.98 10.70 -6.23
CA LYS A 305 -5.15 11.90 -7.08
C LYS A 305 -4.57 13.14 -6.40
N PRO A 306 -3.25 13.25 -6.25
CA PRO A 306 -2.64 14.40 -5.58
C PRO A 306 -2.78 15.71 -6.37
N VAL A 307 -2.87 15.64 -7.70
CA VAL A 307 -2.92 16.80 -8.59
C VAL A 307 -4.11 16.71 -9.54
N THR A 308 -4.86 17.81 -9.65
CA THR A 308 -5.94 17.97 -10.61
C THR A 308 -5.40 18.14 -12.04
N GLY A 309 -6.17 17.70 -13.04
CA GLY A 309 -5.84 17.90 -14.45
C GLY A 309 -4.79 16.94 -15.04
N VAL A 310 -4.24 16.02 -14.23
CA VAL A 310 -3.33 14.96 -14.70
C VAL A 310 -3.83 13.59 -14.30
N ASN A 311 -3.25 12.51 -14.81
CA ASN A 311 -3.61 11.14 -14.40
C ASN A 311 -3.37 10.94 -12.89
N GLY A 312 -4.22 10.15 -12.26
CA GLY A 312 -4.03 9.70 -10.88
C GLY A 312 -3.20 8.43 -10.81
N SER A 313 -2.88 8.00 -9.60
CA SER A 313 -2.16 6.77 -9.31
C SER A 313 -3.08 5.62 -8.94
N GLY A 314 -2.86 4.45 -9.52
CA GLY A 314 -3.52 3.19 -9.22
C GLY A 314 -2.63 2.21 -8.47
N MET A 315 -3.27 1.18 -7.93
CA MET A 315 -2.63 -0.05 -7.49
C MET A 315 -3.34 -1.21 -8.18
N HIS A 316 -3.03 -1.40 -9.47
CA HIS A 316 -3.65 -2.46 -10.25
C HIS A 316 -3.30 -3.81 -9.67
N THR A 317 -4.31 -4.54 -9.24
CA THR A 317 -4.13 -5.79 -8.49
C THR A 317 -4.36 -6.98 -9.42
N ASN A 318 -3.26 -7.59 -9.84
CA ASN A 318 -3.24 -8.78 -10.67
C ASN A 318 -3.32 -10.02 -9.78
N VAL A 319 -4.29 -10.91 -10.03
CA VAL A 319 -4.52 -12.11 -9.22
C VAL A 319 -4.65 -13.36 -10.07
N SER A 320 -4.16 -14.47 -9.55
CA SER A 320 -4.34 -15.80 -10.13
C SER A 320 -4.36 -16.87 -9.03
N ILE A 321 -4.80 -18.07 -9.40
CA ILE A 321 -4.83 -19.23 -8.51
C ILE A 321 -4.08 -20.37 -9.16
N THR A 322 -3.15 -20.98 -8.41
CA THR A 322 -2.45 -22.18 -8.87
C THR A 322 -2.78 -23.39 -8.01
N LYS A 323 -2.74 -24.57 -8.61
CA LYS A 323 -2.80 -25.86 -7.91
C LYS A 323 -1.79 -26.81 -8.51
N ASN A 324 -0.91 -27.36 -7.70
CA ASN A 324 0.17 -28.25 -8.16
C ASN A 324 0.98 -27.63 -9.32
N GLY A 325 1.31 -26.34 -9.20
CA GLY A 325 2.08 -25.59 -10.20
C GLY A 325 1.30 -25.21 -11.49
N LYS A 326 0.02 -25.57 -11.62
CA LYS A 326 -0.82 -25.21 -12.77
C LYS A 326 -1.68 -24.02 -12.48
N ASN A 327 -1.70 -23.06 -13.39
CA ASN A 327 -2.57 -21.88 -13.32
C ASN A 327 -4.02 -22.29 -13.65
N LEU A 328 -4.92 -22.13 -12.67
CA LEU A 328 -6.32 -22.52 -12.80
C LEU A 328 -7.17 -21.51 -13.58
N PHE A 329 -6.66 -20.31 -13.83
CA PHE A 329 -7.36 -19.31 -14.65
C PHE A 329 -7.13 -19.52 -16.14
N TRP A 330 -6.16 -20.34 -16.55
CA TRP A 330 -5.87 -20.62 -17.94
C TRP A 330 -6.77 -21.69 -18.54
N ASP A 331 -7.36 -21.40 -19.71
CA ASP A 331 -8.00 -22.36 -20.61
C ASP A 331 -7.78 -21.91 -22.06
N PRO A 332 -6.97 -22.63 -22.88
CA PRO A 332 -6.68 -22.19 -24.23
C PRO A 332 -7.93 -22.17 -25.17
N LYS A 333 -9.03 -22.80 -24.76
CA LYS A 333 -10.32 -22.82 -25.46
C LYS A 333 -11.38 -21.93 -24.84
N GLY A 334 -11.10 -21.34 -23.66
CA GLY A 334 -12.01 -20.44 -22.97
C GLY A 334 -12.11 -19.08 -23.66
N GLU A 335 -13.18 -18.35 -23.37
CA GLU A 335 -13.34 -16.94 -23.73
C GLU A 335 -12.15 -16.16 -23.16
N GLU A 336 -11.50 -15.31 -23.98
CA GLU A 336 -10.25 -14.61 -23.61
C GLU A 336 -9.16 -15.54 -23.05
N LYS A 337 -9.20 -16.83 -23.38
CA LYS A 337 -8.33 -17.89 -22.83
C LYS A 337 -8.41 -18.04 -21.31
N ILE A 338 -9.49 -17.59 -20.70
CA ILE A 338 -9.78 -17.73 -19.28
C ILE A 338 -10.71 -18.92 -19.03
N SER A 339 -10.40 -19.68 -18.00
CA SER A 339 -11.17 -20.84 -17.57
C SER A 339 -12.54 -20.46 -16.99
N LYS A 340 -13.44 -21.45 -16.87
CA LYS A 340 -14.71 -21.29 -16.18
C LYS A 340 -14.52 -20.81 -14.72
N LEU A 341 -13.48 -21.27 -14.03
CA LEU A 341 -13.16 -20.80 -12.67
C LEU A 341 -12.76 -19.33 -12.70
N GLY A 342 -11.89 -18.91 -13.63
CA GLY A 342 -11.48 -17.52 -13.76
C GLY A 342 -12.66 -16.60 -14.05
N TRP A 343 -13.55 -16.99 -14.95
CA TRP A 343 -14.76 -16.22 -15.25
C TRP A 343 -15.76 -16.18 -14.07
N SER A 344 -15.94 -17.30 -13.36
CA SER A 344 -16.77 -17.31 -12.15
C SER A 344 -16.19 -16.37 -11.07
N PHE A 345 -14.87 -16.34 -10.94
CA PHE A 345 -14.16 -15.43 -10.03
C PHE A 345 -14.43 -13.95 -10.40
N VAL A 346 -14.33 -13.61 -11.69
CA VAL A 346 -14.65 -12.26 -12.21
C VAL A 346 -16.10 -11.90 -11.93
N ASP A 347 -17.05 -12.76 -12.27
CA ASP A 347 -18.48 -12.51 -12.11
C ASP A 347 -18.85 -12.23 -10.65
N LYS A 348 -18.23 -12.91 -9.71
CA LYS A 348 -18.41 -12.69 -8.28
C LYS A 348 -17.82 -11.36 -7.83
N ILE A 349 -16.64 -10.97 -8.30
CA ILE A 349 -16.07 -9.65 -8.03
C ILE A 349 -16.99 -8.55 -8.56
N LEU A 350 -17.47 -8.68 -9.80
CA LEU A 350 -18.41 -7.69 -10.37
C LEU A 350 -19.73 -7.63 -9.62
N THR A 351 -20.19 -8.74 -9.05
CA THR A 351 -21.38 -8.77 -8.20
C THR A 351 -21.20 -7.88 -6.97
N HIS A 352 -20.06 -7.99 -6.31
CA HIS A 352 -19.75 -7.29 -5.06
C HIS A 352 -18.96 -5.99 -5.25
N GLY A 353 -18.90 -5.45 -6.48
CA GLY A 353 -18.08 -4.28 -6.78
C GLY A 353 -18.36 -3.07 -5.90
N ASN A 354 -19.63 -2.73 -5.65
CA ASN A 354 -20.02 -1.65 -4.74
C ASN A 354 -19.75 -2.01 -3.29
N ASP A 355 -20.06 -3.25 -2.88
CA ASP A 355 -19.90 -3.69 -1.50
C ASP A 355 -18.44 -3.54 -1.01
N ILE A 356 -17.47 -3.86 -1.88
CA ILE A 356 -16.04 -3.81 -1.55
C ILE A 356 -15.35 -2.51 -1.99
N CYS A 357 -16.06 -1.60 -2.66
CA CYS A 357 -15.47 -0.38 -3.21
C CYS A 357 -14.71 0.42 -2.14
N LEU A 358 -15.28 0.56 -0.93
CA LEU A 358 -14.66 1.29 0.17
C LEU A 358 -13.36 0.63 0.68
N LEU A 359 -13.22 -0.68 0.51
CA LEU A 359 -11.98 -1.42 0.85
C LEU A 359 -10.89 -1.20 -0.20
N LEU A 360 -11.29 -1.01 -1.46
CA LEU A 360 -10.39 -0.77 -2.59
C LEU A 360 -10.03 0.71 -2.76
N ASN A 361 -10.89 1.63 -2.27
CA ASN A 361 -10.77 3.08 -2.41
C ASN A 361 -11.01 3.73 -1.04
N ALA A 362 -9.95 3.76 -0.23
CA ALA A 362 -10.03 3.96 1.21
C ALA A 362 -10.10 5.42 1.67
N SER A 363 -9.94 6.39 0.75
CA SER A 363 -9.89 7.82 1.09
C SER A 363 -10.81 8.66 0.21
N VAL A 364 -11.09 9.88 0.65
CA VAL A 364 -11.79 10.89 -0.18
C VAL A 364 -11.05 11.12 -1.49
N ASN A 365 -9.72 11.11 -1.47
CA ASN A 365 -8.87 11.34 -2.63
C ASN A 365 -8.97 10.21 -3.67
N ALA A 366 -9.24 8.96 -3.24
CA ALA A 366 -9.39 7.82 -4.13
C ALA A 366 -10.57 7.99 -5.11
N TYR A 367 -11.68 8.57 -4.65
CA TYR A 367 -12.85 8.83 -5.51
C TYR A 367 -12.62 9.91 -6.54
N ARG A 368 -11.62 10.79 -6.35
CA ARG A 368 -11.18 11.75 -7.37
C ARG A 368 -10.38 11.09 -8.48
N ARG A 369 -9.68 9.99 -8.18
CA ARG A 369 -9.01 9.18 -9.18
C ARG A 369 -9.99 8.46 -10.11
N LEU A 370 -11.14 8.04 -9.59
CA LEU A 370 -12.15 7.29 -10.36
C LEU A 370 -12.91 8.14 -11.39
N ASP A 371 -12.37 9.29 -11.79
CA ASP A 371 -12.89 10.14 -12.85
C ASP A 371 -12.62 9.51 -14.23
N PRO A 372 -13.66 9.18 -15.01
CA PRO A 372 -13.51 8.51 -16.30
C PRO A 372 -12.79 9.34 -17.38
N HIS A 373 -12.65 10.65 -17.18
CA HIS A 373 -11.93 11.54 -18.12
C HIS A 373 -10.40 11.29 -18.11
N PHE A 374 -9.88 10.55 -17.13
CA PHE A 374 -8.46 10.27 -16.94
C PHE A 374 -8.13 8.78 -16.95
N GLU A 375 -8.79 8.00 -17.81
CA GLU A 375 -8.61 6.54 -17.97
C GLU A 375 -8.88 5.72 -16.69
N ALA A 376 -9.62 6.30 -15.74
CA ALA A 376 -9.89 5.64 -14.47
C ALA A 376 -11.01 4.60 -14.59
N PRO A 377 -10.85 3.43 -13.92
CA PRO A 377 -11.76 2.30 -14.04
C PRO A 377 -12.96 2.43 -13.09
N ASN A 378 -13.97 3.18 -13.47
CA ASN A 378 -15.17 3.37 -12.67
C ASN A 378 -16.36 2.50 -13.07
N GLN A 379 -16.28 1.76 -14.21
CA GLN A 379 -17.38 0.92 -14.68
C GLN A 379 -17.26 -0.50 -14.12
N ILE A 380 -18.32 -0.99 -13.47
CA ILE A 380 -18.38 -2.36 -12.92
C ILE A 380 -18.65 -3.34 -14.07
N LYS A 381 -17.63 -3.58 -14.85
CA LYS A 381 -17.62 -4.53 -15.97
C LYS A 381 -16.27 -5.22 -16.12
N ALA A 382 -16.20 -6.24 -16.96
CA ALA A 382 -14.95 -6.90 -17.35
C ALA A 382 -14.69 -6.71 -18.84
N SER A 383 -13.42 -6.43 -19.20
CA SER A 383 -13.00 -6.28 -20.59
C SER A 383 -11.54 -6.70 -20.78
N ALA A 384 -11.22 -7.24 -21.95
CA ALA A 384 -9.82 -7.50 -22.34
C ALA A 384 -9.12 -6.22 -22.83
N THR A 385 -9.85 -5.23 -23.32
CA THR A 385 -9.32 -4.06 -24.03
C THR A 385 -9.65 -2.72 -23.40
N ASP A 386 -10.82 -2.60 -22.76
CA ASP A 386 -11.30 -1.33 -22.22
C ASP A 386 -10.69 -1.05 -20.83
N ARG A 387 -9.84 -0.05 -20.73
CA ARG A 387 -9.18 0.38 -19.49
C ARG A 387 -10.10 1.10 -18.49
N GLY A 388 -11.29 1.56 -18.91
CA GLY A 388 -12.34 2.11 -18.04
C GLY A 388 -13.09 1.03 -17.24
N SER A 389 -12.79 -0.25 -17.46
CA SER A 389 -13.39 -1.38 -16.75
C SER A 389 -12.75 -1.61 -15.40
N MET A 390 -13.57 -1.90 -14.38
CA MET A 390 -13.11 -2.31 -13.05
C MET A 390 -12.20 -3.54 -13.10
N VAL A 391 -12.55 -4.50 -13.97
CA VAL A 391 -11.78 -5.73 -14.16
C VAL A 391 -11.30 -5.82 -15.59
N ARG A 392 -10.01 -6.03 -15.76
CA ARG A 392 -9.38 -6.28 -17.05
C ARG A 392 -8.89 -7.73 -17.13
N ILE A 393 -8.94 -8.29 -18.33
CA ILE A 393 -8.36 -9.60 -18.63
C ILE A 393 -7.14 -9.37 -19.53
N PRO A 394 -5.93 -9.28 -18.98
CA PRO A 394 -4.72 -9.08 -19.75
C PRO A 394 -4.43 -10.28 -20.66
N ILE A 395 -3.81 -10.04 -21.81
CA ILE A 395 -3.32 -11.10 -22.68
C ILE A 395 -2.35 -11.96 -21.88
N GLY A 396 -2.59 -13.27 -21.83
CA GLY A 396 -1.79 -14.21 -21.06
C GLY A 396 -1.59 -15.56 -21.76
N ASN A 397 -0.83 -16.41 -21.12
CA ASN A 397 -0.61 -17.81 -21.48
C ASN A 397 -0.80 -18.70 -20.25
N GLU A 398 -0.46 -19.98 -20.34
CA GLU A 398 -0.65 -20.93 -19.23
C GLU A 398 0.08 -20.53 -17.91
N LYS A 399 1.14 -19.72 -17.99
CA LYS A 399 1.89 -19.24 -16.81
C LYS A 399 1.39 -17.89 -16.33
N SER A 400 0.94 -17.01 -17.24
CA SER A 400 0.65 -15.61 -16.97
C SER A 400 -0.84 -15.24 -17.00
N ALA A 401 -1.75 -16.20 -17.23
CA ALA A 401 -3.19 -15.95 -17.18
C ALA A 401 -3.60 -15.42 -15.80
N ARG A 402 -4.28 -14.27 -15.79
CA ARG A 402 -4.63 -13.53 -14.58
C ARG A 402 -5.84 -12.65 -14.79
N VAL A 403 -6.37 -12.18 -13.69
CA VAL A 403 -7.42 -11.17 -13.63
C VAL A 403 -6.81 -9.93 -12.99
N GLU A 404 -7.01 -8.77 -13.58
CA GLU A 404 -6.51 -7.48 -13.08
C GLU A 404 -7.68 -6.64 -12.56
N VAL A 405 -7.68 -6.36 -11.26
CA VAL A 405 -8.63 -5.42 -10.64
C VAL A 405 -7.99 -4.03 -10.64
N ARG A 406 -8.55 -3.12 -11.45
CA ARG A 406 -7.96 -1.82 -11.75
C ARG A 406 -8.43 -0.68 -10.84
N SER A 407 -9.59 -0.83 -10.22
CA SER A 407 -10.23 0.23 -9.40
C SER A 407 -9.61 0.42 -8.02
N VAL A 408 -8.41 -0.06 -7.79
CA VAL A 408 -7.76 -0.01 -6.47
C VAL A 408 -6.89 1.23 -6.35
N GLY A 409 -7.07 1.99 -5.28
CA GLY A 409 -6.20 3.12 -4.93
C GLY A 409 -4.93 2.66 -4.21
N PRO A 410 -3.77 3.29 -4.46
CA PRO A 410 -2.51 2.88 -3.82
C PRO A 410 -2.45 3.19 -2.32
N ASP A 411 -3.38 3.97 -1.79
CA ASP A 411 -3.56 4.29 -0.38
C ASP A 411 -4.43 3.27 0.39
N ALA A 412 -5.00 2.28 -0.32
CA ALA A 412 -5.78 1.22 0.31
C ALA A 412 -4.89 0.25 1.11
N ASN A 413 -5.47 -0.35 2.16
CA ASN A 413 -4.81 -1.41 2.93
C ASN A 413 -4.58 -2.65 2.05
N PRO A 414 -3.32 -3.03 1.74
CA PRO A 414 -3.04 -4.11 0.80
C PRO A 414 -3.60 -5.47 1.25
N TYR A 415 -3.65 -5.71 2.54
CA TYR A 415 -4.21 -6.95 3.08
C TYR A 415 -5.73 -7.00 2.91
N LEU A 416 -6.44 -5.88 3.16
CA LEU A 416 -7.89 -5.77 2.91
C LEU A 416 -8.21 -5.92 1.42
N VAL A 417 -7.40 -5.29 0.55
CA VAL A 417 -7.57 -5.38 -0.90
C VAL A 417 -7.48 -6.83 -1.35
N LEU A 418 -6.39 -7.50 -1.05
CA LEU A 418 -6.16 -8.88 -1.49
C LEU A 418 -7.16 -9.86 -0.86
N TYR A 419 -7.45 -9.70 0.44
CA TYR A 419 -8.44 -10.52 1.12
C TYR A 419 -9.83 -10.36 0.50
N SER A 420 -10.31 -9.11 0.32
CA SER A 420 -11.63 -8.85 -0.23
C SER A 420 -11.78 -9.34 -1.67
N VAL A 421 -10.74 -9.15 -2.50
CA VAL A 421 -10.73 -9.63 -3.90
C VAL A 421 -10.79 -11.16 -3.96
N PHE A 422 -9.92 -11.86 -3.23
CA PHE A 422 -9.89 -13.33 -3.27
C PHE A 422 -11.12 -13.94 -2.61
N LYS A 423 -11.53 -13.42 -1.45
CA LYS A 423 -12.71 -13.95 -0.74
C LYS A 423 -13.98 -13.72 -1.55
N SER A 424 -14.15 -12.54 -2.17
CA SER A 424 -15.29 -12.26 -3.05
C SER A 424 -15.25 -13.15 -4.30
N GLY A 425 -14.11 -13.25 -4.98
CA GLY A 425 -13.98 -14.04 -6.20
C GLY A 425 -14.19 -15.54 -6.00
N LEU A 426 -13.81 -16.08 -4.83
CA LEU A 426 -13.96 -17.50 -4.53
C LEU A 426 -15.31 -17.83 -3.88
N HIS A 427 -15.73 -17.05 -2.88
CA HIS A 427 -16.86 -17.38 -2.00
C HIS A 427 -18.07 -16.43 -2.15
N GLY A 428 -17.92 -15.32 -2.90
CA GLY A 428 -19.02 -14.39 -3.17
C GLY A 428 -20.19 -15.06 -3.88
N GLU A 429 -21.37 -14.49 -3.73
CA GLU A 429 -22.57 -14.91 -4.44
C GLU A 429 -22.58 -14.34 -5.86
N LEU A 430 -23.38 -14.93 -6.74
CA LEU A 430 -23.60 -14.43 -8.08
C LEU A 430 -24.92 -13.66 -8.14
N ALA A 431 -24.86 -12.42 -8.57
CA ALA A 431 -26.06 -11.62 -8.81
C ALA A 431 -26.84 -12.15 -10.03
N LYS A 432 -28.17 -12.14 -9.93
CA LYS A 432 -29.08 -12.45 -11.05
C LYS A 432 -29.23 -11.26 -11.99
N ILE A 433 -28.11 -10.75 -12.51
CA ILE A 433 -28.06 -9.62 -13.46
C ILE A 433 -27.84 -10.16 -14.88
N LYS A 434 -28.72 -9.78 -15.80
CA LYS A 434 -28.57 -10.13 -17.22
C LYS A 434 -27.31 -9.44 -17.78
N ASN A 435 -26.46 -10.20 -18.45
CA ASN A 435 -25.21 -9.70 -19.01
C ASN A 435 -24.32 -8.98 -17.98
N LEU A 436 -24.13 -9.57 -16.80
CA LEU A 436 -23.41 -9.00 -15.68
C LEU A 436 -22.09 -8.31 -16.06
N ARG A 437 -21.31 -8.92 -16.98
CA ARG A 437 -19.99 -8.41 -17.39
C ARG A 437 -20.04 -7.17 -18.28
N GLN A 438 -21.21 -6.87 -18.86
CA GLN A 438 -21.45 -5.75 -19.78
C GLN A 438 -22.57 -4.82 -19.28
N ALA A 439 -23.13 -5.09 -18.13
CA ALA A 439 -24.18 -4.27 -17.55
C ALA A 439 -23.65 -2.85 -17.25
N GLU A 440 -24.45 -1.84 -17.56
CA GLU A 440 -24.12 -0.46 -17.28
C GLU A 440 -24.28 -0.19 -15.76
N ARG A 441 -23.18 -0.33 -15.05
CA ARG A 441 -23.06 -0.14 -13.60
C ARG A 441 -21.78 0.59 -13.31
N TYR A 442 -21.82 1.46 -12.30
CA TYR A 442 -20.69 2.30 -11.93
C TYR A 442 -20.37 2.14 -10.45
N LEU A 443 -19.09 2.28 -10.12
CA LEU A 443 -18.62 2.40 -8.75
C LEU A 443 -19.14 3.73 -8.15
N PRO A 444 -19.28 3.83 -6.82
CA PRO A 444 -19.56 5.10 -6.15
C PRO A 444 -18.58 6.20 -6.58
N ASP A 445 -19.09 7.40 -6.78
CA ASP A 445 -18.33 8.58 -7.17
C ASP A 445 -17.79 9.39 -5.98
N ASN A 446 -18.17 9.00 -4.77
CA ASN A 446 -17.74 9.62 -3.53
C ASN A 446 -17.71 8.64 -2.35
N ILE A 447 -16.97 9.01 -1.30
CA ILE A 447 -16.77 8.15 -0.13
C ILE A 447 -18.06 7.96 0.69
N TYR A 448 -19.00 8.91 0.69
CA TYR A 448 -20.24 8.79 1.49
C TYR A 448 -21.15 7.71 0.92
N THR A 449 -21.32 7.69 -0.41
CA THR A 449 -22.09 6.63 -1.09
C THR A 449 -21.42 5.26 -0.88
N ALA A 450 -20.09 5.19 -1.01
CA ALA A 450 -19.34 3.95 -0.76
C ALA A 450 -19.46 3.48 0.70
N LEU A 451 -19.51 4.39 1.67
CA LEU A 451 -19.77 4.07 3.09
C LEU A 451 -21.17 3.51 3.30
N GLU A 452 -22.17 4.10 2.64
CA GLU A 452 -23.56 3.62 2.71
C GLU A 452 -23.68 2.21 2.12
N ASP A 453 -23.12 1.98 0.92
CA ASP A 453 -23.08 0.67 0.28
C ASP A 453 -22.37 -0.36 1.19
N PHE A 454 -21.20 0.00 1.72
CA PHE A 454 -20.43 -0.87 2.62
C PHE A 454 -21.19 -1.23 3.90
N ARG A 455 -21.87 -0.27 4.54
CA ARG A 455 -22.65 -0.51 5.76
C ARG A 455 -23.86 -1.40 5.50
N ASN A 456 -24.53 -1.21 4.37
CA ASN A 456 -25.76 -1.93 4.04
C ASN A 456 -25.51 -3.33 3.47
N ALA A 457 -24.33 -3.58 2.91
CA ALA A 457 -24.00 -4.88 2.33
C ALA A 457 -23.85 -5.97 3.39
N THR A 458 -24.56 -7.07 3.23
CA THR A 458 -24.39 -8.29 4.05
C THR A 458 -23.04 -8.96 3.77
N TRP A 459 -22.55 -8.82 2.54
CA TRP A 459 -21.27 -9.39 2.13
C TRP A 459 -20.09 -8.83 2.92
N THR A 460 -20.08 -7.55 3.22
CA THR A 460 -19.03 -6.92 4.04
C THR A 460 -19.02 -7.42 5.48
N THR A 461 -20.19 -7.77 6.04
CA THR A 461 -20.29 -8.47 7.32
C THR A 461 -19.70 -9.88 7.23
N THR A 462 -19.95 -10.60 6.13
CA THR A 462 -19.37 -11.92 5.88
C THR A 462 -17.85 -11.86 5.75
N LEU A 463 -17.31 -10.78 5.15
CA LEU A 463 -15.88 -10.56 5.03
C LEU A 463 -15.19 -10.28 6.37
N LEU A 464 -15.73 -9.38 7.18
CA LEU A 464 -15.00 -8.74 8.28
C LEU A 464 -15.58 -9.06 9.67
N GLY A 465 -16.78 -9.63 9.74
CA GLY A 465 -17.57 -9.66 10.97
C GLY A 465 -18.14 -8.29 11.33
N GLU A 466 -19.12 -8.25 12.22
CA GLU A 466 -19.85 -7.01 12.57
C GLU A 466 -18.93 -5.96 13.22
N ASP A 467 -18.06 -6.38 14.14
CA ASP A 467 -17.20 -5.48 14.92
C ASP A 467 -16.14 -4.79 14.05
N VAL A 468 -15.39 -5.54 13.26
CA VAL A 468 -14.35 -4.98 12.39
C VAL A 468 -14.98 -4.11 11.29
N LYS A 469 -16.11 -4.54 10.71
CA LYS A 469 -16.89 -3.77 9.75
C LYS A 469 -17.29 -2.43 10.32
N ALA A 470 -17.87 -2.40 11.54
CA ALA A 470 -18.31 -1.18 12.20
C ALA A 470 -17.13 -0.23 12.46
N ARG A 471 -16.03 -0.74 13.04
CA ARG A 471 -14.83 0.06 13.29
C ARG A 471 -14.23 0.64 12.02
N TYR A 472 -14.15 -0.15 10.94
CA TYR A 472 -13.64 0.35 9.65
C TYR A 472 -14.56 1.44 9.08
N ALA A 473 -15.88 1.24 9.11
CA ALA A 473 -16.85 2.25 8.67
C ALA A 473 -16.72 3.57 9.46
N ASP A 474 -16.52 3.51 10.78
CA ASP A 474 -16.35 4.70 11.63
C ASP A 474 -15.04 5.42 11.34
N LEU A 475 -13.95 4.70 11.07
CA LEU A 475 -12.69 5.29 10.63
C LEU A 475 -12.85 6.04 9.31
N LYS A 476 -13.57 5.44 8.34
CA LYS A 476 -13.81 6.05 7.03
C LYS A 476 -14.80 7.21 7.09
N GLN A 477 -15.80 7.13 7.96
CA GLN A 477 -16.68 8.27 8.24
C GLN A 477 -15.90 9.45 8.82
N ALA A 478 -15.05 9.20 9.80
CA ALA A 478 -14.19 10.24 10.38
C ALA A 478 -13.24 10.86 9.35
N SER A 479 -12.74 10.06 8.41
CA SER A 479 -11.91 10.54 7.30
C SER A 479 -12.71 11.37 6.30
N ALA A 480 -13.92 10.93 5.95
CA ALA A 480 -14.84 11.68 5.07
C ALA A 480 -15.24 13.04 5.66
N ASP A 481 -15.51 13.08 6.95
CA ASP A 481 -15.97 14.29 7.64
C ASP A 481 -14.83 15.26 8.00
N ARG A 482 -13.58 14.84 7.86
CA ARG A 482 -12.42 15.64 8.27
C ARG A 482 -12.28 16.91 7.46
N CYS A 483 -12.36 16.82 6.14
CA CYS A 483 -12.24 17.98 5.26
C CYS A 483 -13.29 19.05 5.54
N PRO A 484 -14.61 18.74 5.60
CA PRO A 484 -15.62 19.70 5.98
C PRO A 484 -15.37 20.36 7.33
N ARG A 485 -14.93 19.61 8.33
CA ARG A 485 -14.63 20.17 9.66
C ARG A 485 -13.42 21.11 9.66
N LEU A 486 -12.37 20.78 8.92
CA LEU A 486 -11.16 21.60 8.84
C LEU A 486 -11.38 22.88 8.03
N LEU A 487 -12.19 22.82 6.98
CA LEU A 487 -12.48 23.94 6.09
C LEU A 487 -13.55 24.89 6.67
N GLY A 488 -14.33 24.42 7.65
CA GLY A 488 -15.41 25.20 8.27
C GLY A 488 -16.61 25.38 7.35
N THR A 489 -17.66 26.03 7.90
CA THR A 489 -18.96 26.18 7.23
C THR A 489 -18.90 27.05 5.96
N ILE A 490 -18.01 28.01 5.90
CA ILE A 490 -17.86 28.91 4.74
C ILE A 490 -17.33 28.12 3.52
N VAL A 491 -16.42 27.22 3.74
CA VAL A 491 -15.80 26.43 2.66
C VAL A 491 -16.66 25.24 2.28
N LYS A 492 -17.51 24.75 3.17
CA LYS A 492 -18.41 23.63 2.87
C LYS A 492 -19.30 23.87 1.64
N ALA A 493 -19.78 25.09 1.45
CA ALA A 493 -20.55 25.46 0.26
C ALA A 493 -19.68 25.43 -1.00
N CYS A 494 -18.39 25.73 -0.86
CA CYS A 494 -17.41 25.70 -1.95
C CYS A 494 -16.81 24.29 -2.14
N GLU A 495 -16.91 23.41 -1.16
CA GLU A 495 -16.33 22.06 -1.23
C GLU A 495 -16.91 21.24 -2.39
N ILE A 496 -18.21 21.36 -2.66
CA ILE A 496 -18.85 20.69 -3.80
C ILE A 496 -18.27 21.23 -5.11
N GLN A 497 -18.02 22.54 -5.20
CA GLN A 497 -17.42 23.15 -6.36
C GLN A 497 -15.96 22.74 -6.54
N PHE A 498 -15.22 22.61 -5.44
CA PHE A 498 -13.83 22.17 -5.39
C PHE A 498 -13.69 20.69 -5.05
N HIS A 499 -14.70 19.90 -5.30
CA HIS A 499 -14.73 18.48 -4.95
C HIS A 499 -13.57 17.68 -5.55
N HIS A 500 -13.05 18.10 -6.70
CA HIS A 500 -11.85 17.54 -7.33
C HIS A 500 -10.56 18.30 -6.99
N ASP A 501 -10.64 19.29 -6.11
CA ASP A 501 -9.49 20.07 -5.72
C ASP A 501 -8.64 19.35 -4.67
N VAL A 502 -7.42 19.85 -4.54
CA VAL A 502 -6.38 19.35 -3.65
C VAL A 502 -6.61 19.62 -2.16
N TYR A 503 -7.68 20.33 -1.76
CA TYR A 503 -8.00 20.56 -0.35
C TYR A 503 -8.05 19.27 0.47
N ASN A 504 -8.40 18.15 -0.15
CA ASN A 504 -8.33 16.84 0.50
C ASN A 504 -6.91 16.34 0.73
N GLN A 505 -5.91 17.04 0.23
CA GLN A 505 -4.51 16.79 0.54
C GLN A 505 -4.17 16.98 2.02
N LEU A 506 -5.04 17.63 2.81
CA LEU A 506 -4.96 17.62 4.27
C LEU A 506 -4.98 16.22 4.86
N LEU A 507 -5.40 15.24 4.07
CA LEU A 507 -5.34 13.83 4.45
C LEU A 507 -4.02 13.15 4.08
N TRP A 508 -3.12 13.87 3.42
CA TRP A 508 -1.85 13.36 2.93
C TRP A 508 -1.02 12.63 3.98
N GLY A 509 -0.82 13.20 5.14
CA GLY A 509 -0.06 12.59 6.22
C GLY A 509 -0.69 11.33 6.84
N GLN A 510 -1.81 10.85 6.28
CA GLN A 510 -2.49 9.65 6.77
C GLN A 510 -2.24 8.41 5.89
N PHE A 511 -1.56 8.58 4.77
CA PHE A 511 -1.34 7.51 3.79
C PHE A 511 0.12 7.20 3.58
#